data_a202c72077bf766b3f94e38669a1e708
#
_entry.id   a202c72077bf766b3f94e38669a1e708
#
_cell.length_a   1.000
_cell.length_b   1.000
_cell.length_c   1.000
_cell.angle_alpha   90.00
_cell.angle_beta   90.00
_cell.angle_gamma   90.00
#
_symmetry.space_group_name_H-M   'P 1'
#
loop_
_entity.id
_entity.type
_entity.pdbx_description
1 polymer ?
#
loop_
_entity_poly.entity_id
_entity_poly.type
_entity_poly.pdbx_seq_one_letter_code
_entity_poly.pdbx_strand_id
1 'polypeptide(L)'
;MSLKILKSIVNKIEKTCVYDIAIRTPLEKASNLSRKLDNNIFIKREDLQPIFSFKLRGAYVKIKNLIDKKKIKSIIAASAGNHAQGVAMSALKLGIKAIIVMPKTTPLIKVDAVKLLKAKVILHGDSYDDAYSY
;
A
#
# COMPACT_ATOMS: atom_id res chain seq x y z
N MET A 1 -4.45 -25.63 -2.71
CA MET A 1 -3.09 -25.08 -3.00
C MET A 1 -2.06 -26.08 -2.47
N SER A 2 -1.07 -26.49 -3.30
CA SER A 2 -0.07 -27.49 -2.89
C SER A 2 0.86 -26.91 -1.79
N LEU A 3 1.25 -27.74 -0.81
CA LEU A 3 2.16 -27.33 0.29
C LEU A 3 3.51 -26.79 -0.25
N LYS A 4 3.96 -27.29 -1.40
CA LYS A 4 5.17 -26.83 -2.08
C LYS A 4 5.04 -25.36 -2.55
N ILE A 5 3.87 -24.98 -3.09
CA ILE A 5 3.58 -23.61 -3.50
C ILE A 5 3.55 -22.68 -2.27
N LEU A 6 2.88 -23.11 -1.20
CA LEU A 6 2.81 -22.33 0.03
C LEU A 6 4.19 -22.06 0.62
N LYS A 7 5.03 -23.08 0.76
CA LYS A 7 6.43 -22.93 1.23
C LYS A 7 7.23 -21.97 0.34
N SER A 8 7.07 -22.07 -0.99
CA SER A 8 7.75 -21.14 -1.92
C SER A 8 7.32 -19.69 -1.73
N ILE A 9 6.02 -19.44 -1.48
CA ILE A 9 5.50 -18.09 -1.22
C ILE A 9 6.04 -17.56 0.10
N VAL A 10 6.02 -18.36 1.18
CA VAL A 10 6.55 -17.98 2.50
C VAL A 10 8.02 -17.59 2.37
N ASN A 11 8.85 -18.43 1.76
CA ASN A 11 10.27 -18.14 1.54
C ASN A 11 10.51 -16.83 0.74
N LYS A 12 9.63 -16.52 -0.23
CA LYS A 12 9.72 -15.25 -0.96
C LYS A 12 9.37 -14.06 -0.07
N ILE A 13 8.34 -14.19 0.77
CA ILE A 13 7.90 -13.13 1.70
C ILE A 13 9.01 -12.83 2.72
N GLU A 14 9.61 -13.86 3.32
CA GLU A 14 10.66 -13.73 4.32
C GLU A 14 11.93 -13.03 3.79
N LYS A 15 12.19 -13.17 2.49
CA LYS A 15 13.33 -12.50 1.81
C LYS A 15 13.04 -11.06 1.38
N THR A 16 11.83 -10.54 1.63
CA THR A 16 11.51 -9.16 1.24
C THR A 16 12.02 -8.15 2.26
N CYS A 17 12.35 -6.96 1.76
CA CYS A 17 12.73 -5.81 2.58
C CYS A 17 11.50 -5.01 3.08
N VAL A 18 10.33 -5.65 3.22
CA VAL A 18 9.08 -4.97 3.56
C VAL A 18 9.14 -4.21 4.89
N TYR A 19 9.94 -4.69 5.83
CA TYR A 19 10.11 -4.08 7.14
C TYR A 19 11.09 -2.90 7.18
N ASP A 20 11.66 -2.50 6.06
CA ASP A 20 12.36 -1.22 5.94
C ASP A 20 11.40 -0.03 6.08
N ILE A 21 10.11 -0.25 5.83
CA ILE A 21 9.05 0.77 5.88
C ILE A 21 7.83 0.37 6.69
N ALA A 22 7.42 -0.90 6.64
CA ALA A 22 6.25 -1.38 7.37
C ALA A 22 6.62 -1.79 8.80
N ILE A 23 5.71 -1.58 9.73
CA ILE A 23 5.85 -2.09 11.09
C ILE A 23 5.26 -3.49 11.24
N ARG A 24 5.77 -4.26 12.21
CA ARG A 24 5.18 -5.53 12.62
C ARG A 24 3.96 -5.24 13.48
N THR A 25 2.79 -5.19 12.85
CA THR A 25 1.53 -4.96 13.56
C THR A 25 1.11 -6.20 14.36
N PRO A 26 0.42 -6.03 15.49
CA PRO A 26 -0.06 -7.15 16.28
C PRO A 26 -1.15 -7.97 15.54
N LEU A 27 -1.29 -9.23 15.97
CA LEU A 27 -2.41 -10.09 15.66
C LEU A 27 -3.23 -10.24 16.94
N GLU A 28 -4.40 -9.61 17.00
CA GLU A 28 -5.24 -9.51 18.19
C GLU A 28 -6.47 -10.40 18.09
N LYS A 29 -6.84 -11.09 19.18
CA LYS A 29 -8.07 -11.86 19.22
C LYS A 29 -9.26 -10.91 19.36
N ALA A 30 -10.20 -10.98 18.43
CA ALA A 30 -11.47 -10.26 18.47
C ALA A 30 -12.47 -11.00 19.38
N SER A 31 -12.32 -10.89 20.70
CA SER A 31 -13.03 -11.71 21.68
C SER A 31 -14.55 -11.61 21.56
N ASN A 32 -15.10 -10.41 21.38
CA ASN A 32 -16.55 -10.22 21.22
C ASN A 32 -17.09 -10.85 19.93
N LEU A 33 -16.37 -10.67 18.83
CA LEU A 33 -16.74 -11.24 17.54
C LEU A 33 -16.59 -12.77 17.55
N SER A 34 -15.53 -13.27 18.19
CA SER A 34 -15.28 -14.71 18.36
C SER A 34 -16.42 -15.38 19.13
N ARG A 35 -16.87 -14.78 20.22
CA ARG A 35 -18.01 -15.27 21.02
C ARG A 35 -19.33 -15.22 20.23
N LYS A 36 -19.58 -14.11 19.51
CA LYS A 36 -20.82 -13.93 18.75
C LYS A 36 -20.95 -14.94 17.60
N LEU A 37 -19.82 -15.33 17.00
CA LEU A 37 -19.79 -16.23 15.84
C LEU A 37 -19.35 -17.66 16.18
N ASP A 38 -19.22 -17.97 17.48
CA ASP A 38 -18.74 -19.26 17.98
C ASP A 38 -17.49 -19.76 17.22
N ASN A 39 -16.49 -18.84 17.08
CA ASN A 39 -15.28 -19.13 16.33
C ASN A 39 -14.07 -18.38 16.91
N ASN A 40 -12.85 -18.77 16.54
CA ASN A 40 -11.65 -18.03 16.90
C ASN A 40 -11.28 -17.05 15.81
N ILE A 41 -11.59 -15.78 16.04
CA ILE A 41 -11.35 -14.69 15.08
C ILE A 41 -10.21 -13.81 15.58
N PHE A 42 -9.22 -13.61 14.70
CA PHE A 42 -8.07 -12.76 14.93
C PHE A 42 -8.01 -11.64 13.89
N ILE A 43 -7.64 -10.45 14.32
CA ILE A 43 -7.49 -9.27 13.47
C ILE A 43 -6.01 -8.91 13.37
N LYS A 44 -5.48 -8.91 12.16
CA LYS A 44 -4.17 -8.34 11.87
C LYS A 44 -4.31 -6.83 11.74
N ARG A 45 -3.76 -6.09 12.71
CA ARG A 45 -3.96 -4.64 12.90
C ARG A 45 -3.18 -3.80 11.88
N GLU A 46 -3.48 -3.96 10.59
CA GLU A 46 -2.84 -3.17 9.53
C GLU A 46 -3.32 -1.70 9.47
N ASP A 47 -4.35 -1.36 10.21
CA ASP A 47 -4.75 0.00 10.54
C ASP A 47 -3.69 0.78 11.35
N LEU A 48 -2.77 0.06 12.02
CA LEU A 48 -1.64 0.65 12.75
C LEU A 48 -0.41 0.94 11.86
N GLN A 49 -0.45 0.63 10.59
CA GLN A 49 0.61 1.03 9.66
C GLN A 49 0.65 2.57 9.50
N PRO A 50 1.82 3.16 9.14
CA PRO A 50 1.97 4.61 8.99
C PRO A 50 0.97 5.29 8.04
N ILE A 51 0.39 4.53 7.10
CA ILE A 51 -0.67 4.99 6.20
C ILE A 51 -2.03 4.35 6.52
N PHE A 52 -2.19 3.79 7.71
CA PHE A 52 -3.41 3.12 8.17
C PHE A 52 -3.89 1.98 7.27
N SER A 53 -2.97 1.32 6.55
CA SER A 53 -3.32 0.29 5.57
C SER A 53 -2.16 -0.66 5.23
N PHE A 54 -2.51 -1.93 4.97
CA PHE A 54 -1.58 -2.95 4.48
C PHE A 54 -1.00 -2.64 3.07
N LYS A 55 -1.59 -1.71 2.34
CA LYS A 55 -1.17 -1.34 0.97
C LYS A 55 0.29 -0.90 0.90
N LEU A 56 0.83 -0.40 2.00
CA LEU A 56 2.25 -0.03 2.12
C LEU A 56 3.18 -1.19 1.79
N ARG A 57 2.86 -2.39 2.25
CA ARG A 57 3.70 -3.59 2.08
C ARG A 57 3.95 -3.92 0.61
N GLY A 58 2.86 -4.08 -0.15
CA GLY A 58 2.97 -4.43 -1.57
C GLY A 58 3.54 -3.31 -2.43
N ALA A 59 3.16 -2.06 -2.16
CA ALA A 59 3.69 -0.90 -2.87
C ALA A 59 5.21 -0.79 -2.70
N TYR A 60 5.70 -0.86 -1.48
CA TYR A 60 7.13 -0.74 -1.20
C TYR A 60 7.95 -1.84 -1.88
N VAL A 61 7.61 -3.09 -1.67
CA VAL A 61 8.35 -4.22 -2.26
C VAL A 61 8.34 -4.16 -3.79
N LYS A 62 7.21 -3.80 -4.41
CA LYS A 62 7.12 -3.64 -5.87
C LYS A 62 8.04 -2.53 -6.37
N ILE A 63 8.01 -1.36 -5.74
CA ILE A 63 8.80 -0.19 -6.17
C ILE A 63 10.30 -0.46 -5.93
N LYS A 64 10.67 -1.00 -4.77
CA LYS A 64 12.05 -1.37 -4.46
C LYS A 64 12.62 -2.33 -5.51
N ASN A 65 11.87 -3.39 -5.85
CA ASN A 65 12.29 -4.33 -6.88
C ASN A 65 12.42 -3.69 -8.29
N LEU A 66 11.60 -2.68 -8.60
CA LEU A 66 11.72 -1.95 -9.87
C LEU A 66 12.97 -1.07 -9.91
N ILE A 67 13.29 -0.40 -8.80
CA ILE A 67 14.51 0.42 -8.68
C ILE A 67 15.74 -0.48 -8.85
N ASP A 68 15.80 -1.59 -8.12
CA ASP A 68 16.94 -2.50 -8.14
C ASP A 68 17.18 -3.09 -9.54
N LYS A 69 16.10 -3.37 -10.30
CA LYS A 69 16.18 -3.95 -11.65
C LYS A 69 16.39 -2.92 -12.75
N LYS A 70 15.72 -1.76 -12.68
CA LYS A 70 15.60 -0.82 -13.80
C LYS A 70 16.13 0.59 -13.52
N LYS A 71 16.64 0.84 -12.30
CA LYS A 71 17.16 2.16 -11.88
C LYS A 71 16.17 3.31 -12.16
N ILE A 72 14.88 3.09 -11.91
CA ILE A 72 13.84 4.10 -12.12
C ILE A 72 14.03 5.29 -11.17
N LYS A 73 13.70 6.51 -11.64
CA LYS A 73 13.79 7.75 -10.84
C LYS A 73 12.40 8.30 -10.46
N SER A 74 11.36 7.75 -11.03
CA SER A 74 9.98 8.18 -10.78
C SER A 74 9.00 7.03 -10.99
N ILE A 75 7.82 7.17 -10.39
CA ILE A 75 6.70 6.23 -10.53
C ILE A 75 5.39 7.00 -10.66
N ILE A 76 4.48 6.48 -11.46
CA ILE A 76 3.11 7.00 -11.59
C ILE A 76 2.11 5.91 -11.18
N ALA A 77 1.00 6.32 -10.55
CA ALA A 77 -0.10 5.42 -10.23
C ALA A 77 -1.43 6.17 -10.26
N ALA A 78 -2.47 5.52 -10.78
CA ALA A 78 -3.84 5.99 -10.65
C ALA A 78 -4.48 5.36 -9.40
N SER A 79 -4.85 6.17 -8.42
CA SER A 79 -5.54 5.71 -7.21
C SER A 79 -6.00 6.88 -6.35
N ALA A 80 -7.25 6.82 -5.86
CA ALA A 80 -7.83 7.79 -4.92
C ALA A 80 -7.86 7.30 -3.47
N GLY A 81 -7.20 6.20 -3.15
CA GLY A 81 -7.31 5.54 -1.83
C GLY A 81 -5.97 5.17 -1.20
N ASN A 82 -6.02 4.15 -0.35
CA ASN A 82 -4.86 3.69 0.43
C ASN A 82 -3.66 3.26 -0.44
N HIS A 83 -3.90 2.82 -1.68
CA HIS A 83 -2.82 2.50 -2.60
C HIS A 83 -2.02 3.75 -3.01
N ALA A 84 -2.70 4.87 -3.23
CA ALA A 84 -2.05 6.16 -3.51
C ALA A 84 -1.06 6.55 -2.40
N GLN A 85 -1.51 6.47 -1.15
CA GLN A 85 -0.66 6.74 0.01
C GLN A 85 0.48 5.72 0.13
N GLY A 86 0.22 4.44 -0.14
CA GLY A 86 1.25 3.39 -0.15
C GLY A 86 2.35 3.65 -1.17
N VAL A 87 1.99 4.06 -2.39
CA VAL A 87 2.94 4.43 -3.45
C VAL A 87 3.71 5.68 -3.07
N ALA A 88 3.02 6.74 -2.62
CA ALA A 88 3.64 8.01 -2.24
C ALA A 88 4.66 7.84 -1.11
N MET A 89 4.29 7.14 -0.04
CA MET A 89 5.18 6.88 1.10
C MET A 89 6.38 6.00 0.72
N SER A 90 6.15 4.99 -0.13
CA SER A 90 7.23 4.13 -0.62
C SER A 90 8.22 4.90 -1.47
N ALA A 91 7.73 5.75 -2.37
CA ALA A 91 8.57 6.59 -3.21
C ALA A 91 9.38 7.60 -2.38
N LEU A 92 8.75 8.24 -1.38
CA LEU A 92 9.41 9.14 -0.45
C LEU A 92 10.56 8.44 0.30
N LYS A 93 10.31 7.24 0.83
CA LYS A 93 11.30 6.43 1.55
C LYS A 93 12.47 6.01 0.64
N LEU A 94 12.19 5.73 -0.63
CA LEU A 94 13.18 5.27 -1.63
C LEU A 94 13.88 6.41 -2.39
N GLY A 95 13.56 7.67 -2.09
CA GLY A 95 14.19 8.84 -2.70
C GLY A 95 13.84 9.04 -4.17
N ILE A 96 12.69 8.53 -4.65
CA ILE A 96 12.22 8.74 -6.02
C ILE A 96 10.96 9.61 -6.07
N LYS A 97 10.68 10.18 -7.24
CA LYS A 97 9.47 10.99 -7.44
C LYS A 97 8.24 10.10 -7.59
N ALA A 98 7.12 10.49 -6.96
CA ALA A 98 5.82 9.88 -7.18
C ALA A 98 4.86 10.87 -7.84
N ILE A 99 4.11 10.40 -8.83
CA ILE A 99 2.98 11.09 -9.44
C ILE A 99 1.75 10.23 -9.18
N ILE A 100 0.72 10.82 -8.58
CA ILE A 100 -0.53 10.13 -8.30
C ILE A 100 -1.64 10.83 -9.06
N VAL A 101 -2.30 10.09 -9.94
CA VAL A 101 -3.48 10.57 -10.68
C VAL A 101 -4.72 10.15 -9.91
N MET A 102 -5.61 11.10 -9.63
CA MET A 102 -6.85 10.90 -8.89
C MET A 102 -8.02 11.51 -9.65
N PRO A 103 -9.24 10.97 -9.56
CA PRO A 103 -10.44 11.66 -10.03
C PRO A 103 -10.60 13.02 -9.34
N LYS A 104 -11.19 13.99 -10.03
CA LYS A 104 -11.54 15.31 -9.46
C LYS A 104 -12.53 15.20 -8.30
N THR A 105 -13.33 14.13 -8.28
CA THR A 105 -14.29 13.81 -7.22
C THR A 105 -13.63 13.28 -5.93
N THR A 106 -12.31 13.10 -5.90
CA THR A 106 -11.60 12.60 -4.72
C THR A 106 -11.70 13.61 -3.57
N PRO A 107 -12.14 13.17 -2.36
CA PRO A 107 -12.19 14.05 -1.19
C PRO A 107 -10.84 14.70 -0.87
N LEU A 108 -10.85 16.00 -0.53
CA LEU A 108 -9.63 16.78 -0.26
C LEU A 108 -8.74 16.14 0.79
N ILE A 109 -9.30 15.55 1.84
CA ILE A 109 -8.53 14.87 2.88
C ILE A 109 -7.62 13.75 2.33
N LYS A 110 -8.06 13.05 1.28
CA LYS A 110 -7.27 12.01 0.61
C LYS A 110 -6.20 12.61 -0.30
N VAL A 111 -6.54 13.70 -0.98
CA VAL A 111 -5.59 14.45 -1.83
C VAL A 111 -4.45 14.99 -0.97
N ASP A 112 -4.79 15.62 0.15
CA ASP A 112 -3.82 16.25 1.04
C ASP A 112 -2.94 15.22 1.75
N ALA A 113 -3.50 14.07 2.15
CA ALA A 113 -2.72 12.96 2.70
C ALA A 113 -1.62 12.48 1.75
N VAL A 114 -1.87 12.47 0.44
CA VAL A 114 -0.86 12.10 -0.58
C VAL A 114 0.14 13.22 -0.82
N LYS A 115 -0.30 14.50 -0.83
CA LYS A 115 0.59 15.66 -0.95
C LYS A 115 1.54 15.79 0.23
N LEU A 116 1.09 15.50 1.45
CA LEU A 116 1.94 15.46 2.65
C LEU A 116 3.08 14.44 2.53
N LEU A 117 2.89 13.39 1.77
CA LEU A 117 3.93 12.42 1.42
C LEU A 117 4.81 12.86 0.24
N LYS A 118 4.78 14.16 -0.12
CA LYS A 118 5.59 14.78 -1.17
C LYS A 118 5.37 14.23 -2.58
N ALA A 119 4.26 13.53 -2.81
CA ALA A 119 3.89 13.12 -4.16
C ALA A 119 3.21 14.26 -4.94
N LYS A 120 3.47 14.34 -6.25
CA LYS A 120 2.72 15.20 -7.14
C LYS A 120 1.36 14.58 -7.39
N VAL A 121 0.28 15.31 -7.06
CA VAL A 121 -1.09 14.89 -7.36
C VAL A 121 -1.57 15.57 -8.63
N ILE A 122 -2.17 14.80 -9.53
CA ILE A 122 -2.89 15.26 -10.72
C ILE A 122 -4.34 14.87 -10.54
N LEU A 123 -5.25 15.82 -10.59
CA LEU A 123 -6.70 15.60 -10.58
C LEU A 123 -7.19 15.56 -12.02
N HIS A 124 -7.68 14.40 -12.47
CA HIS A 124 -8.14 14.21 -13.86
C HIS A 124 -9.39 13.32 -13.91
N GLY A 125 -10.35 13.74 -14.77
CA GLY A 125 -11.62 13.03 -14.94
C GLY A 125 -12.48 12.98 -13.69
N ASP A 126 -13.60 12.29 -13.77
CA ASP A 126 -14.56 12.17 -12.70
C ASP A 126 -14.62 10.75 -12.12
N SER A 127 -14.07 9.78 -12.85
CA SER A 127 -14.01 8.36 -12.49
C SER A 127 -12.57 7.85 -12.33
N TYR A 128 -12.44 6.64 -11.76
CA TYR A 128 -11.17 5.94 -11.70
C TYR A 128 -10.62 5.64 -13.11
N ASP A 129 -11.49 5.26 -14.04
CA ASP A 129 -11.10 4.90 -15.39
C ASP A 129 -10.55 6.10 -16.17
N ASP A 130 -11.11 7.29 -15.96
CA ASP A 130 -10.59 8.53 -16.51
C ASP A 130 -9.18 8.83 -15.98
N ALA A 131 -9.00 8.72 -14.65
CA ALA A 131 -7.70 8.92 -14.02
C ALA A 131 -6.66 7.88 -14.44
N TYR A 132 -7.09 6.65 -14.71
CA TYR A 132 -6.21 5.57 -15.15
C TYR A 132 -5.80 5.73 -16.63
N SER A 133 -6.71 6.20 -17.47
CA SER A 133 -6.47 6.38 -18.91
C SER A 133 -5.57 7.57 -19.23
N TYR A 134 -5.52 8.56 -18.32
CA TYR A 134 -4.63 9.71 -18.43
C TYR A 134 -3.16 9.34 -18.32
#